data_24eea1b09fc8b377bd1a35853a3f1f34
#
_entry.id   24eea1b09fc8b377bd1a35853a3f1f34
#
_cell.length_a   1.000
_cell.length_b   1.000
_cell.length_c   1.000
_cell.angle_alpha   90.00
_cell.angle_beta   90.00
_cell.angle_gamma   90.00
#
_symmetry.space_group_name_H-M   'P 1'
#
loop_
_entity.id
_entity.type
_entity.pdbx_description
1 polymer ?
#
loop_
_entity_poly.entity_id
_entity_poly.type
_entity_poly.pdbx_seq_one_letter_code
_entity_poly.pdbx_strand_id
1 'polypeptide(L)'
;KDDTANPTGSLKDRASYLVAAFAAQHGLNDIVVASTGNAGSSMSGIGAAAGLNVRLYLPASAPPAKICQALQYGANLIKVDGNYDQAFELSLAYVTEHGGLSRNTGHNPLTVEGKKSAALEIFRQLGGVVPDLVYVPTGDGVIISGVYKGFEDLVSLGLAKRVPEVICVQAEGSSACL
;
A
#
# COMPACT_ATOMS: atom_id res chain seq x y z
N LYS A 1 11.00 11.42 -6.65
CA LYS A 1 9.53 11.42 -6.47
C LYS A 1 9.21 11.45 -4.98
N ASP A 2 8.58 12.53 -4.55
CA ASP A 2 8.21 12.72 -3.13
C ASP A 2 6.74 12.35 -2.93
N ASP A 3 6.50 11.29 -2.17
CA ASP A 3 5.16 10.81 -1.82
C ASP A 3 4.76 11.19 -0.37
N THR A 4 5.54 12.00 0.32
CA THR A 4 5.11 12.59 1.60
C THR A 4 4.02 13.65 1.40
N ALA A 5 3.87 14.16 0.18
CA ALA A 5 2.80 15.06 -0.23
C ALA A 5 1.43 14.37 -0.48
N ASN A 6 1.37 13.04 -0.43
CA ASN A 6 0.11 12.31 -0.50
C ASN A 6 -0.77 12.57 0.75
N PRO A 7 -2.10 12.41 0.67
CA PRO A 7 -3.04 12.80 1.73
C PRO A 7 -2.74 12.27 3.12
N THR A 8 -2.22 11.04 3.25
CA THR A 8 -1.80 10.50 4.56
C THR A 8 -0.28 10.49 4.77
N GLY A 9 0.46 11.19 3.91
CA GLY A 9 1.90 11.41 4.05
C GLY A 9 2.77 10.24 3.60
N SER A 10 2.27 9.35 2.75
CA SER A 10 3.09 8.23 2.28
C SER A 10 2.67 7.66 0.92
N LEU A 11 3.60 6.92 0.28
CA LEU A 11 3.36 6.15 -0.94
C LEU A 11 2.21 5.13 -0.79
N LYS A 12 1.87 4.72 0.43
CA LYS A 12 0.84 3.70 0.67
C LYS A 12 -0.55 4.14 0.19
N ASP A 13 -0.78 5.44 0.05
CA ASP A 13 -2.03 6.00 -0.48
C ASP A 13 -2.33 5.51 -1.89
N ARG A 14 -1.31 5.33 -2.72
CA ARG A 14 -1.47 4.81 -4.09
C ARG A 14 -2.15 3.44 -4.13
N ALA A 15 -1.75 2.55 -3.23
CA ALA A 15 -2.40 1.25 -3.08
C ALA A 15 -3.81 1.36 -2.48
N SER A 16 -3.96 2.20 -1.45
CA SER A 16 -5.23 2.36 -0.75
C SER A 16 -6.30 3.01 -1.63
N TYR A 17 -5.92 3.94 -2.52
CA TYR A 17 -6.83 4.51 -3.51
C TYR A 17 -7.38 3.45 -4.47
N LEU A 18 -6.53 2.58 -5.01
CA LEU A 18 -6.99 1.55 -5.93
C LEU A 18 -7.89 0.52 -5.24
N VAL A 19 -7.55 0.14 -4.00
CA VAL A 19 -8.39 -0.75 -3.20
C VAL A 19 -9.74 -0.10 -2.91
N ALA A 20 -9.78 1.17 -2.55
CA ALA A 20 -11.02 1.90 -2.31
C ALA A 20 -11.88 2.05 -3.57
N ALA A 21 -11.26 2.36 -4.72
CA ALA A 21 -11.94 2.44 -6.01
C ALA A 21 -12.54 1.10 -6.42
N PHE A 22 -11.79 0.01 -6.24
CA PHE A 22 -12.26 -1.34 -6.50
C PHE A 22 -13.45 -1.69 -5.59
N ALA A 23 -13.34 -1.39 -4.29
CA ALA A 23 -14.41 -1.63 -3.34
C ALA A 23 -15.71 -0.89 -3.74
N ALA A 24 -15.60 0.40 -4.08
CA ALA A 24 -16.74 1.19 -4.53
C ALA A 24 -17.37 0.64 -5.81
N GLN A 25 -16.56 0.21 -6.78
CA GLN A 25 -17.05 -0.38 -8.03
C GLN A 25 -17.81 -1.69 -7.82
N HIS A 26 -17.48 -2.44 -6.79
CA HIS A 26 -18.06 -3.75 -6.50
C HIS A 26 -19.07 -3.73 -5.33
N GLY A 27 -19.43 -2.55 -4.82
CA GLY A 27 -20.36 -2.41 -3.72
C GLY A 27 -19.87 -2.98 -2.39
N LEU A 28 -18.54 -3.05 -2.19
CA LEU A 28 -17.92 -3.52 -0.96
C LEU A 28 -17.71 -2.34 -0.01
N ASN A 29 -18.23 -2.44 1.20
CA ASN A 29 -18.14 -1.34 2.18
C ASN A 29 -17.08 -1.59 3.27
N ASP A 30 -16.71 -2.85 3.50
CA ASP A 30 -15.78 -3.23 4.57
C ASP A 30 -14.40 -3.56 4.02
N ILE A 31 -13.41 -2.83 4.51
CA ILE A 31 -12.00 -3.04 4.21
C ILE A 31 -11.27 -3.52 5.47
N VAL A 32 -10.51 -4.59 5.33
CA VAL A 32 -9.76 -5.19 6.44
C VAL A 32 -8.27 -5.10 6.16
N VAL A 33 -7.52 -4.62 7.13
CA VAL A 33 -6.06 -4.48 7.01
C VAL A 33 -5.36 -4.78 8.34
N ALA A 34 -4.22 -5.45 8.28
CA ALA A 34 -3.30 -5.57 9.40
C ALA A 34 -2.09 -4.68 9.16
N SER A 35 -1.83 -3.71 10.03
CA SER A 35 -0.68 -2.83 9.88
C SER A 35 -0.42 -2.00 11.13
N THR A 36 0.84 -1.92 11.55
CA THR A 36 1.32 -1.00 12.61
C THR A 36 1.86 0.32 12.06
N GLY A 37 1.82 0.52 10.74
CA GLY A 37 2.49 1.63 10.07
C GLY A 37 1.65 2.33 9.01
N ASN A 38 2.33 2.86 7.99
CA ASN A 38 1.73 3.70 6.95
C ASN A 38 0.62 3.01 6.14
N ALA A 39 0.62 1.67 6.03
CA ALA A 39 -0.45 0.97 5.31
C ALA A 39 -1.80 1.09 6.02
N GLY A 40 -1.80 0.94 7.36
CA GLY A 40 -2.99 1.13 8.19
C GLY A 40 -3.48 2.58 8.18
N SER A 41 -2.57 3.55 8.41
CA SER A 41 -2.90 4.98 8.37
C SER A 41 -3.47 5.40 7.02
N SER A 42 -2.85 4.94 5.92
CA SER A 42 -3.30 5.21 4.56
C SER A 42 -4.69 4.65 4.29
N MET A 43 -4.92 3.37 4.62
CA MET A 43 -6.25 2.79 4.37
C MET A 43 -7.32 3.45 5.23
N SER A 44 -7.00 3.82 6.47
CA SER A 44 -7.92 4.53 7.35
C SER A 44 -8.32 5.90 6.77
N GLY A 45 -7.35 6.70 6.32
CA GLY A 45 -7.62 8.02 5.75
C GLY A 45 -8.34 7.97 4.41
N ILE A 46 -7.90 7.12 3.48
CA ILE A 46 -8.55 6.95 2.17
C ILE A 46 -9.94 6.32 2.33
N GLY A 47 -10.08 5.35 3.23
CA GLY A 47 -11.36 4.72 3.54
C GLY A 47 -12.37 5.72 4.09
N ALA A 48 -11.96 6.58 5.02
CA ALA A 48 -12.80 7.66 5.55
C ALA A 48 -13.29 8.61 4.44
N ALA A 49 -12.36 9.03 3.55
CA ALA A 49 -12.72 9.88 2.41
C ALA A 49 -13.68 9.21 1.42
N ALA A 50 -13.62 7.89 1.29
CA ALA A 50 -14.47 7.09 0.41
C ALA A 50 -15.77 6.58 1.09
N GLY A 51 -16.00 6.88 2.37
CA GLY A 51 -17.15 6.39 3.13
C GLY A 51 -17.10 4.88 3.42
N LEU A 52 -15.93 4.28 3.46
CA LEU A 52 -15.72 2.85 3.70
C LEU A 52 -15.48 2.56 5.18
N ASN A 53 -15.93 1.42 5.65
CA ASN A 53 -15.64 0.92 6.98
C ASN A 53 -14.25 0.26 6.98
N VAL A 54 -13.30 0.82 7.72
CA VAL A 54 -11.96 0.25 7.81
C VAL A 54 -11.77 -0.46 9.15
N ARG A 55 -11.45 -1.75 9.11
CA ARG A 55 -11.06 -2.56 10.26
C ARG A 55 -9.55 -2.74 10.26
N LEU A 56 -8.89 -2.14 11.24
CA LEU A 56 -7.44 -2.18 11.37
C LEU A 56 -7.03 -3.11 12.51
N TYR A 57 -6.43 -4.23 12.16
CA TYR A 57 -5.81 -5.18 13.09
C TYR A 57 -4.38 -4.78 13.39
N LEU A 58 -4.02 -4.73 14.65
CA LEU A 58 -2.66 -4.40 15.07
C LEU A 58 -2.36 -5.03 16.45
N PRO A 59 -1.10 -5.40 16.73
CA PRO A 59 -0.71 -5.85 18.05
C PRO A 59 -0.92 -4.76 19.09
N ALA A 60 -1.27 -5.15 20.31
CA ALA A 60 -1.48 -4.24 21.44
C ALA A 60 -0.27 -3.34 21.73
N SER A 61 0.94 -3.80 21.35
CA SER A 61 2.22 -3.08 21.45
C SER A 61 2.47 -2.04 20.36
N ALA A 62 1.53 -1.82 19.43
CA ALA A 62 1.72 -0.88 18.32
C ALA A 62 1.98 0.56 18.80
N PRO A 63 2.78 1.36 18.07
CA PRO A 63 3.13 2.72 18.47
C PRO A 63 1.89 3.61 18.63
N PRO A 64 1.74 4.32 19.77
CA PRO A 64 0.56 5.15 20.05
C PRO A 64 0.25 6.20 18.97
N ALA A 65 1.28 6.81 18.38
CA ALA A 65 1.10 7.82 17.32
C ALA A 65 0.37 7.28 16.10
N LYS A 66 0.65 6.02 15.70
CA LYS A 66 -0.04 5.37 14.57
C LYS A 66 -1.46 4.96 14.92
N ILE A 67 -1.69 4.55 16.15
CA ILE A 67 -3.03 4.28 16.67
C ILE A 67 -3.86 5.56 16.63
N CYS A 68 -3.34 6.67 17.16
CA CYS A 68 -4.03 7.96 17.15
C CYS A 68 -4.37 8.43 15.74
N GLN A 69 -3.44 8.32 14.79
CA GLN A 69 -3.69 8.70 13.40
C GLN A 69 -4.85 7.90 12.78
N ALA A 70 -4.89 6.58 12.98
CA ALA A 70 -5.96 5.74 12.47
C ALA A 70 -7.32 6.04 13.13
N LEU A 71 -7.33 6.32 14.44
CA LEU A 71 -8.53 6.72 15.17
C LEU A 71 -9.08 8.07 14.69
N GLN A 72 -8.22 9.04 14.39
CA GLN A 72 -8.64 10.34 13.85
C GLN A 72 -9.39 10.20 12.52
N TYR A 73 -9.07 9.18 11.74
CA TYR A 73 -9.79 8.86 10.50
C TYR A 73 -11.03 7.98 10.71
N GLY A 74 -11.36 7.63 11.96
CA GLY A 74 -12.54 6.83 12.29
C GLY A 74 -12.43 5.34 12.01
N ALA A 75 -11.21 4.80 11.89
CA ALA A 75 -11.02 3.38 11.70
C ALA A 75 -11.43 2.57 12.95
N ASN A 76 -12.04 1.39 12.73
CA ASN A 76 -12.31 0.42 13.78
C ASN A 76 -11.03 -0.35 14.12
N LEU A 77 -10.44 -0.06 15.28
CA LEU A 77 -9.20 -0.70 15.72
C LEU A 77 -9.49 -1.99 16.47
N ILE A 78 -8.85 -3.07 16.05
CA ILE A 78 -8.85 -4.36 16.72
C ILE A 78 -7.44 -4.61 17.27
N LYS A 79 -7.29 -4.43 18.58
CA LYS A 79 -6.02 -4.71 19.27
C LYS A 79 -5.92 -6.20 19.52
N VAL A 80 -4.87 -6.80 18.99
CA VAL A 80 -4.58 -8.23 19.14
C VAL A 80 -3.56 -8.42 20.25
N ASP A 81 -3.87 -9.26 21.21
CA ASP A 81 -2.92 -9.69 22.24
C ASP A 81 -1.96 -10.73 21.65
N GLY A 82 -0.95 -10.21 20.93
CA GLY A 82 -0.01 -11.00 20.17
C GLY A 82 0.93 -10.15 19.33
N ASN A 83 1.60 -10.79 18.37
CA ASN A 83 2.51 -10.14 17.45
C ASN A 83 1.82 -9.71 16.15
N TYR A 84 2.60 -9.15 15.21
CA TYR A 84 2.09 -8.70 13.91
C TYR A 84 1.52 -9.84 13.06
N ASP A 85 2.17 -11.01 13.08
CA ASP A 85 1.75 -12.14 12.24
C ASP A 85 0.39 -12.66 12.70
N GLN A 86 0.16 -12.72 14.01
CA GLN A 86 -1.14 -13.09 14.56
C GLN A 86 -2.23 -12.06 14.21
N ALA A 87 -1.92 -10.77 14.25
CA ALA A 87 -2.86 -9.74 13.80
C ALA A 87 -3.16 -9.86 12.29
N PHE A 88 -2.16 -10.21 11.50
CA PHE A 88 -2.32 -10.45 10.06
C PHE A 88 -3.22 -11.66 9.79
N GLU A 89 -2.95 -12.80 10.44
CA GLU A 89 -3.76 -14.02 10.30
C GLU A 89 -5.20 -13.81 10.73
N LEU A 90 -5.45 -13.15 11.87
CA LEU A 90 -6.79 -12.81 12.33
C LEU A 90 -7.53 -11.89 11.35
N SER A 91 -6.83 -10.97 10.70
CA SER A 91 -7.41 -10.10 9.68
C SER A 91 -7.86 -10.89 8.45
N LEU A 92 -7.11 -11.91 8.03
CA LEU A 92 -7.48 -12.79 6.92
C LEU A 92 -8.62 -13.73 7.30
N ALA A 93 -8.58 -14.30 8.50
CA ALA A 93 -9.65 -15.14 9.02
C ALA A 93 -10.98 -14.36 9.05
N TYR A 94 -10.95 -13.10 9.51
CA TYR A 94 -12.13 -12.25 9.52
C TYR A 94 -12.74 -12.09 8.11
N VAL A 95 -11.91 -11.80 7.09
CA VAL A 95 -12.39 -11.64 5.71
C VAL A 95 -12.99 -12.95 5.18
N THR A 96 -12.40 -14.08 5.52
CA THR A 96 -12.89 -15.40 5.10
C THR A 96 -14.25 -15.71 5.70
N GLU A 97 -14.47 -15.36 6.96
CA GLU A 97 -15.69 -15.68 7.72
C GLU A 97 -16.81 -14.65 7.47
N HIS A 98 -16.48 -13.36 7.40
CA HIS A 98 -17.47 -12.27 7.40
C HIS A 98 -17.52 -11.51 6.07
N GLY A 99 -16.61 -11.80 5.14
CA GLY A 99 -16.50 -11.05 3.89
C GLY A 99 -15.74 -9.72 4.04
N GLY A 100 -15.87 -8.88 3.03
CA GLY A 100 -15.11 -7.64 2.90
C GLY A 100 -13.88 -7.80 2.00
N LEU A 101 -13.09 -6.75 1.86
CA LEU A 101 -11.90 -6.73 1.01
C LEU A 101 -10.64 -6.60 1.87
N SER A 102 -9.75 -7.58 1.79
CA SER A 102 -8.43 -7.47 2.43
C SER A 102 -7.56 -6.46 1.68
N ARG A 103 -7.00 -5.50 2.43
CA ARG A 103 -5.98 -4.56 1.90
C ARG A 103 -4.57 -4.99 2.30
N ASN A 104 -4.38 -6.16 2.85
CA ASN A 104 -3.07 -6.61 3.29
C ASN A 104 -2.05 -6.62 2.16
N THR A 105 -0.94 -5.93 2.39
CA THR A 105 0.17 -5.81 1.43
C THR A 105 0.76 -7.20 1.17
N GLY A 106 1.04 -7.52 -0.09
CA GLY A 106 1.53 -8.82 -0.50
C GLY A 106 0.43 -9.90 -0.65
N HIS A 107 -0.73 -9.72 -0.03
CA HIS A 107 -1.87 -10.63 -0.17
C HIS A 107 -2.85 -10.17 -1.27
N ASN A 108 -3.12 -8.87 -1.35
CA ASN A 108 -4.02 -8.30 -2.35
C ASN A 108 -3.21 -7.71 -3.52
N PRO A 109 -3.38 -8.23 -4.77
CA PRO A 109 -2.65 -7.76 -5.95
C PRO A 109 -2.91 -6.29 -6.29
N LEU A 110 -4.06 -5.73 -5.91
CA LEU A 110 -4.34 -4.30 -6.08
C LEU A 110 -3.32 -3.42 -5.36
N THR A 111 -2.65 -3.95 -4.33
CA THR A 111 -1.60 -3.19 -3.62
C THR A 111 -0.32 -3.03 -4.44
N VAL A 112 -0.02 -3.94 -5.37
CA VAL A 112 1.05 -3.79 -6.37
C VAL A 112 0.57 -2.85 -7.47
N GLU A 113 -0.61 -3.12 -8.02
CA GLU A 113 -1.20 -2.35 -9.13
C GLU A 113 -1.33 -0.84 -8.79
N GLY A 114 -1.80 -0.49 -7.61
CA GLY A 114 -1.89 0.92 -7.20
C GLY A 114 -0.54 1.62 -7.15
N LYS A 115 0.52 0.90 -6.76
CA LYS A 115 1.88 1.45 -6.67
C LYS A 115 2.51 1.71 -8.04
N LYS A 116 2.04 1.10 -9.13
CA LYS A 116 2.47 1.41 -10.50
C LYS A 116 2.33 2.89 -10.84
N SER A 117 1.35 3.56 -10.27
CA SER A 117 1.11 4.98 -10.50
C SER A 117 2.33 5.87 -10.19
N ALA A 118 3.24 5.43 -9.31
CA ALA A 118 4.49 6.13 -9.04
C ALA A 118 5.38 6.19 -10.29
N ALA A 119 5.55 5.05 -11.00
CA ALA A 119 6.32 4.98 -12.24
C ALA A 119 5.67 5.79 -13.37
N LEU A 120 4.34 5.69 -13.50
CA LEU A 120 3.59 6.44 -14.51
C LEU A 120 3.72 7.96 -14.30
N GLU A 121 3.68 8.42 -13.06
CA GLU A 121 3.90 9.83 -12.74
C GLU A 121 5.34 10.27 -12.95
N ILE A 122 6.34 9.45 -12.61
CA ILE A 122 7.75 9.73 -12.91
C ILE A 122 7.91 9.95 -14.41
N PHE A 123 7.44 9.03 -15.23
CA PHE A 123 7.50 9.12 -16.69
C PHE A 123 6.82 10.40 -17.21
N ARG A 124 5.60 10.68 -16.76
CA ARG A 124 4.86 11.89 -17.17
C ARG A 124 5.57 13.16 -16.73
N GLN A 125 6.08 13.23 -15.50
CA GLN A 125 6.74 14.42 -14.96
C GLN A 125 8.10 14.68 -15.58
N LEU A 126 8.75 13.66 -16.13
CA LEU A 126 9.98 13.77 -16.92
C LEU A 126 9.70 14.03 -18.42
N GLY A 127 8.48 14.41 -18.79
CA GLY A 127 8.14 14.73 -20.17
C GLY A 127 8.14 13.53 -21.12
N GLY A 128 7.86 12.32 -20.62
CA GLY A 128 7.87 11.08 -21.42
C GLY A 128 9.25 10.44 -21.54
N VAL A 129 10.19 10.82 -20.69
CA VAL A 129 11.54 10.25 -20.66
C VAL A 129 11.64 9.21 -19.54
N VAL A 130 12.16 8.04 -19.86
CA VAL A 130 12.49 6.99 -18.87
C VAL A 130 13.86 7.33 -18.26
N PRO A 131 13.98 7.45 -16.93
CA PRO A 131 15.27 7.66 -16.28
C PRO A 131 16.18 6.45 -16.48
N ASP A 132 17.48 6.61 -16.32
CA ASP A 132 18.43 5.48 -16.41
C ASP A 132 18.33 4.60 -15.17
N LEU A 133 18.23 5.20 -13.99
CA LEU A 133 18.22 4.54 -12.70
C LEU A 133 17.05 5.03 -11.85
N VAL A 134 16.42 4.10 -11.11
CA VAL A 134 15.40 4.39 -10.10
C VAL A 134 15.76 3.66 -8.81
N TYR A 135 16.07 4.42 -7.75
CA TYR A 135 16.32 3.88 -6.42
C TYR A 135 15.00 3.77 -5.66
N VAL A 136 14.66 2.57 -5.18
CA VAL A 136 13.38 2.31 -4.50
C VAL A 136 13.63 1.79 -3.09
N PRO A 137 13.23 2.53 -2.04
CA PRO A 137 13.22 2.01 -0.68
C PRO A 137 12.33 0.79 -0.57
N THR A 138 12.91 -0.34 -0.17
CA THR A 138 12.26 -1.65 -0.26
C THR A 138 12.20 -2.33 1.12
N GLY A 139 11.00 -2.70 1.55
CA GLY A 139 10.79 -3.59 2.69
C GLY A 139 10.40 -4.98 2.18
N ASP A 140 9.12 -5.21 1.93
CA ASP A 140 8.50 -6.47 1.50
C ASP A 140 8.56 -6.72 -0.03
N GLY A 141 9.23 -5.90 -0.80
CA GLY A 141 9.33 -6.02 -2.25
C GLY A 141 8.13 -5.47 -3.04
N VAL A 142 6.99 -5.21 -2.41
CA VAL A 142 5.75 -4.82 -3.12
C VAL A 142 5.83 -3.41 -3.73
N ILE A 143 6.64 -2.51 -3.17
CA ILE A 143 6.83 -1.16 -3.74
C ILE A 143 7.66 -1.25 -5.02
N ILE A 144 8.81 -1.91 -4.95
CA ILE A 144 9.72 -2.03 -6.09
C ILE A 144 9.07 -2.81 -7.23
N SER A 145 8.32 -3.87 -6.93
CA SER A 145 7.54 -4.62 -7.92
C SER A 145 6.50 -3.75 -8.61
N GLY A 146 5.77 -2.90 -7.86
CA GLY A 146 4.81 -1.97 -8.45
C GLY A 146 5.47 -0.92 -9.35
N VAL A 147 6.60 -0.35 -8.93
CA VAL A 147 7.36 0.62 -9.73
C VAL A 147 7.88 -0.03 -11.01
N TYR A 148 8.50 -1.21 -10.91
CA TYR A 148 8.99 -1.95 -12.07
C TYR A 148 7.86 -2.27 -13.06
N LYS A 149 6.76 -2.85 -12.55
CA LYS A 149 5.58 -3.16 -13.36
C LYS A 149 4.99 -1.94 -14.06
N GLY A 150 5.00 -0.77 -13.44
CA GLY A 150 4.53 0.45 -14.08
C GLY A 150 5.38 0.86 -15.29
N PHE A 151 6.70 0.67 -15.24
CA PHE A 151 7.56 0.89 -16.40
C PHE A 151 7.40 -0.21 -17.46
N GLU A 152 7.18 -1.47 -17.08
CA GLU A 152 6.85 -2.55 -18.03
C GLU A 152 5.55 -2.25 -18.78
N ASP A 153 4.53 -1.74 -18.10
CA ASP A 153 3.26 -1.35 -18.71
C ASP A 153 3.48 -0.24 -19.76
N LEU A 154 4.33 0.76 -19.46
CA LEU A 154 4.69 1.81 -20.42
C LEU A 154 5.38 1.27 -21.68
N VAL A 155 6.25 0.26 -21.53
CA VAL A 155 6.89 -0.41 -22.67
C VAL A 155 5.86 -1.21 -23.46
N SER A 156 5.01 -1.97 -22.79
CA SER A 156 3.96 -2.79 -23.41
C SER A 156 2.94 -1.97 -24.21
N LEU A 157 2.68 -0.74 -23.74
CA LEU A 157 1.80 0.23 -24.42
C LEU A 157 2.52 1.00 -25.55
N GLY A 158 3.81 0.74 -25.79
CA GLY A 158 4.60 1.44 -26.80
C GLY A 158 4.93 2.90 -26.46
N LEU A 159 4.70 3.33 -25.21
CA LEU A 159 4.99 4.68 -24.73
C LEU A 159 6.46 4.86 -24.35
N ALA A 160 7.13 3.79 -23.94
CA ALA A 160 8.54 3.76 -23.60
C ALA A 160 9.27 2.67 -24.40
N LYS A 161 10.58 2.86 -24.62
CA LYS A 161 11.41 1.88 -25.35
C LYS A 161 12.12 0.89 -24.44
N ARG A 162 12.21 1.18 -23.14
CA ARG A 162 12.91 0.37 -22.15
C ARG A 162 12.33 0.57 -20.76
N VAL A 163 12.62 -0.37 -19.86
CA VAL A 163 12.45 -0.21 -18.41
C VAL A 163 13.76 0.41 -17.85
N PRO A 164 13.73 1.28 -16.84
CA PRO A 164 14.93 1.75 -16.17
C PRO A 164 15.60 0.61 -15.39
N GLU A 165 16.86 0.78 -15.05
CA GLU A 165 17.47 -0.03 -13.99
C GLU A 165 16.86 0.35 -12.64
N VAL A 166 16.28 -0.62 -11.93
CA VAL A 166 15.61 -0.39 -10.64
C VAL A 166 16.46 -0.96 -9.52
N ILE A 167 16.94 -0.09 -8.65
CA ILE A 167 17.83 -0.42 -7.55
C ILE A 167 17.04 -0.58 -6.25
N CYS A 168 17.11 -1.77 -5.67
CA CYS A 168 16.57 -2.06 -4.35
C CYS A 168 17.43 -1.41 -3.26
N VAL A 169 16.82 -0.56 -2.42
CA VAL A 169 17.50 0.06 -1.29
C VAL A 169 16.87 -0.44 0.01
N GLN A 170 17.64 -1.11 0.83
CA GLN A 170 17.23 -1.63 2.13
C GLN A 170 18.10 -1.08 3.25
N ALA A 171 17.59 -1.08 4.49
CA ALA A 171 18.40 -0.77 5.65
C ALA A 171 19.45 -1.86 5.89
N GLU A 172 20.63 -1.52 6.42
CA GLU A 172 21.75 -2.44 6.66
C GLU A 172 21.35 -3.68 7.47
N GLY A 173 20.43 -3.55 8.40
CA GLY A 173 19.91 -4.66 9.21
C GLY A 173 18.70 -5.41 8.61
N SER A 174 18.32 -5.13 7.36
CA SER A 174 17.15 -5.73 6.71
C SER A 174 17.51 -6.26 5.34
N SER A 175 17.57 -7.58 5.21
CA SER A 175 17.92 -8.27 3.96
C SER A 175 16.77 -9.13 3.42
N ALA A 176 15.55 -8.68 3.56
CA ALA A 176 14.35 -9.46 3.22
C ALA A 176 14.24 -9.82 1.72
N CYS A 177 15.01 -9.13 0.84
CA CYS A 177 15.01 -9.36 -0.61
C CYS A 177 16.33 -9.96 -1.12
N LEU A 178 17.20 -10.45 -0.24
CA LEU A 178 18.46 -11.13 -0.58
C LEU A 178 18.33 -12.64 -0.48
#